data_2c2c186e2ab9447133db1a074ba9a4df
#
_entry.id   2c2c186e2ab9447133db1a074ba9a4df
#
_cell.length_a   1.000
_cell.length_b   1.000
_cell.length_c   1.000
_cell.angle_alpha   90.00
_cell.angle_beta   90.00
_cell.angle_gamma   90.00
#
_symmetry.space_group_name_H-M   'P 1'
#
loop_
_entity.id
_entity.type
_entity.pdbx_description
1 polymer ?
#
loop_
_entity_poly.entity_id
_entity_poly.type
_entity_poly.pdbx_seq_one_letter_code
_entity_poly.pdbx_strand_id
1 'polypeptide(L)'
;MKKLVTIFVVSASTDMIVIILQGRDKIMNEKMEKVVQELRKRFRGSIEFYDVPYTEQYKIEYCLNGLYITKLLSYDFIKKKDTREIVLSLNILIATDIHNHFYK
;
A
#
# COMPACT_ATOMS: atom_id res chain seq x y z
N MET A 1 -10.38 -15.96 -11.25
CA MET A 1 -9.91 -15.64 -11.00
C MET A 1 -9.56 -14.94 -11.00
N LYS A 2 -9.33 -14.75 -10.75
CA LYS A 2 -8.87 -14.35 -10.56
C LYS A 2 -8.21 -13.84 -10.65
N LYS A 3 -7.81 -13.48 -10.73
CA LYS A 3 -7.14 -13.25 -10.73
C LYS A 3 -6.44 -13.17 -10.73
N LEU A 4 -6.19 -13.20 -11.01
CA LEU A 4 -5.34 -13.30 -10.87
C LEU A 4 -4.80 -13.18 -11.03
N VAL A 5 -4.61 -13.28 -11.34
CA VAL A 5 -3.95 -13.25 -11.33
C VAL A 5 -3.50 -13.14 -11.69
N THR A 6 -3.32 -13.10 -12.05
CA THR A 6 -2.82 -13.09 -12.22
C THR A 6 -2.27 -13.22 -12.55
N ILE A 7 -1.85 -13.59 -13.08
CA ILE A 7 -1.34 -13.96 -13.31
C ILE A 7 -1.22 -14.51 -13.71
N PHE A 8 -1.16 -15.30 -14.44
CA PHE A 8 -1.11 -16.08 -14.48
C PHE A 8 -0.78 -16.74 -14.95
N VAL A 9 -0.34 -17.48 -16.44
CA VAL A 9 -0.01 -18.49 -16.31
C VAL A 9 0.01 -19.69 -16.89
N VAL A 10 0.45 -20.86 -17.75
CA VAL A 10 0.44 -21.50 -17.31
C VAL A 10 0.50 -22.93 -16.90
N SER A 11 1.50 -23.49 -16.34
CA SER A 11 1.60 -24.85 -15.90
C SER A 11 1.03 -24.99 -14.49
N ALA A 12 0.75 -26.23 -14.10
CA ALA A 12 0.24 -26.50 -12.78
C ALA A 12 1.21 -26.05 -11.69
N SER A 13 2.52 -26.23 -11.92
CA SER A 13 3.51 -25.81 -10.94
C SER A 13 3.54 -24.29 -10.81
N THR A 14 3.34 -23.58 -11.90
CA THR A 14 3.25 -22.14 -11.88
C THR A 14 2.03 -21.70 -11.09
N ASP A 15 0.91 -22.42 -11.28
CA ASP A 15 -0.32 -22.11 -10.54
C ASP A 15 -0.13 -22.31 -9.05
N MET A 16 0.59 -23.33 -8.64
CA MET A 16 0.89 -23.54 -7.22
C MET A 16 1.69 -22.40 -6.63
N ILE A 17 2.69 -21.92 -7.35
CA ILE A 17 3.51 -20.79 -6.91
C ILE A 17 2.66 -19.54 -6.78
N VAL A 18 1.80 -19.29 -7.76
CA VAL A 18 0.92 -18.12 -7.74
C VAL A 18 0.00 -18.18 -6.54
N ILE A 19 -0.57 -19.34 -6.22
CA ILE A 19 -1.44 -19.48 -5.06
C ILE A 19 -0.72 -19.14 -3.76
N ILE A 20 0.52 -19.63 -3.61
CA ILE A 20 1.32 -19.33 -2.43
C ILE A 20 1.60 -17.84 -2.32
N LEU A 21 1.99 -17.21 -3.42
CA LEU A 21 2.27 -15.78 -3.45
C LEU A 21 1.03 -14.97 -3.16
N GLN A 22 -0.11 -15.37 -3.74
CA GLN A 22 -1.37 -14.67 -3.48
C GLN A 22 -1.76 -14.74 -2.01
N GLY A 23 -1.50 -15.86 -1.34
CA GLY A 23 -1.77 -15.98 0.08
C GLY A 23 -0.97 -14.98 0.90
N ARG A 24 0.31 -14.83 0.58
CA ARG A 24 1.18 -13.87 1.26
C ARG A 24 0.75 -12.44 0.95
N ASP A 25 0.47 -12.17 -0.32
CA ASP A 25 0.03 -10.86 -0.75
C ASP A 25 -1.29 -10.49 -0.10
N LYS A 26 -2.16 -11.47 0.08
CA LYS A 26 -3.46 -11.22 0.71
C LYS A 26 -3.30 -10.72 2.13
N ILE A 27 -2.41 -11.31 2.90
CA ILE A 27 -2.19 -10.91 4.29
C ILE A 27 -1.67 -9.46 4.34
N MET A 28 -0.68 -9.15 3.51
CA MET A 28 -0.16 -7.79 3.45
C MET A 28 -1.19 -6.81 2.91
N ASN A 29 -1.95 -7.21 1.89
CA ASN A 29 -3.00 -6.38 1.35
C ASN A 29 -4.05 -6.04 2.39
N GLU A 30 -4.47 -7.01 3.18
CA GLU A 30 -5.44 -6.76 4.24
C GLU A 30 -4.90 -5.79 5.27
N LYS A 31 -3.63 -5.91 5.59
CA LYS A 31 -2.98 -5.00 6.51
C LYS A 31 -2.95 -3.58 5.96
N MET A 32 -2.55 -3.45 4.69
CA MET A 32 -2.51 -2.15 4.02
C MET A 32 -3.91 -1.55 3.86
N GLU A 33 -4.92 -2.39 3.62
CA GLU A 33 -6.29 -1.94 3.56
C GLU A 33 -6.70 -1.25 4.85
N LYS A 34 -6.39 -1.86 5.99
CA LYS A 34 -6.68 -1.28 7.29
C LYS A 34 -5.93 0.03 7.51
N VAL A 35 -4.66 0.06 7.11
CA VAL A 35 -3.83 1.27 7.22
C VAL A 35 -4.47 2.41 6.43
N VAL A 36 -4.82 2.15 5.18
CA VAL A 36 -5.36 3.18 4.31
C VAL A 36 -6.74 3.64 4.79
N GLN A 37 -7.57 2.72 5.29
CA GLN A 37 -8.86 3.10 5.85
C GLN A 37 -8.70 4.06 7.03
N GLU A 38 -7.72 3.83 7.89
CA GLU A 38 -7.44 4.73 9.01
C GLU A 38 -6.95 6.09 8.52
N LEU A 39 -6.10 6.10 7.50
CA LEU A 39 -5.62 7.35 6.92
C LEU A 39 -6.75 8.15 6.27
N ARG A 40 -7.68 7.47 5.62
CA ARG A 40 -8.83 8.12 5.00
C ARG A 40 -9.71 8.85 6.01
N LYS A 41 -9.73 8.39 7.24
CA LYS A 41 -10.47 9.06 8.30
C LYS A 41 -9.80 10.36 8.75
N ARG A 42 -8.50 10.49 8.53
CA ARG A 42 -7.69 11.59 9.04
C ARG A 42 -7.43 12.68 8.03
N PHE A 43 -7.51 12.35 6.73
CA PHE A 43 -7.16 13.27 5.67
C PHE A 43 -8.31 13.43 4.70
N ARG A 44 -8.49 14.65 4.21
CA ARG A 44 -9.37 14.90 3.07
C ARG A 44 -8.62 14.47 1.82
N GLY A 45 -9.38 14.24 0.75
CA GLY A 45 -8.79 13.82 -0.51
C GLY A 45 -8.87 12.32 -0.68
N SER A 46 -8.21 11.83 -1.70
CA SER A 46 -8.22 10.40 -1.98
C SER A 46 -6.89 9.77 -1.59
N ILE A 47 -6.97 8.59 -1.02
CA ILE A 47 -5.78 7.80 -0.69
C ILE A 47 -5.99 6.42 -1.27
N GLU A 48 -5.04 6.00 -2.10
CA GLU A 48 -5.06 4.68 -2.71
C GLU A 48 -3.73 4.00 -2.47
N PHE A 49 -3.73 2.69 -2.56
CA PHE A 49 -2.48 1.96 -2.41
C PHE A 49 -2.38 0.90 -3.48
N TYR A 50 -1.15 0.58 -3.85
CA TYR A 50 -0.86 -0.37 -4.91
C TYR A 50 0.29 -1.26 -4.49
N ASP A 51 0.14 -2.55 -4.74
CA ASP A 51 1.23 -3.50 -4.55
C ASP A 51 2.17 -3.39 -5.75
N VAL A 52 3.46 -3.23 -5.49
CA VAL A 52 4.49 -3.18 -6.52
C VAL A 52 5.46 -4.33 -6.24
N PRO A 53 5.08 -5.57 -6.59
CA PRO A 53 5.88 -6.74 -6.21
C PRO A 53 7.27 -6.75 -6.82
N TYR A 54 7.44 -6.14 -7.97
CA TYR A 54 8.72 -6.10 -8.64
C TYR A 54 9.82 -5.49 -7.74
N THR A 55 9.48 -4.48 -6.96
CA THR A 55 10.42 -3.84 -6.05
C THR A 55 10.16 -4.21 -4.60
N GLU A 56 9.22 -5.12 -4.35
CA GLU A 56 8.83 -5.55 -3.01
C GLU A 56 8.41 -4.38 -2.14
N GLN A 57 7.55 -3.54 -2.69
CA GLN A 57 7.05 -2.33 -2.02
C GLN A 57 5.57 -2.16 -2.28
N TYR A 58 4.93 -1.41 -1.39
CA TYR A 58 3.61 -0.85 -1.64
C TYR A 58 3.77 0.64 -1.89
N LYS A 59 2.99 1.14 -2.84
CA LYS A 59 2.95 2.56 -3.15
C LYS A 59 1.65 3.13 -2.62
N ILE A 60 1.74 4.25 -1.90
CA ILE A 60 0.57 4.96 -1.40
C ILE A 60 0.51 6.29 -2.11
N GLU A 61 -0.65 6.59 -2.70
CA GLU A 61 -0.86 7.84 -3.41
C GLU A 61 -1.95 8.65 -2.74
N TYR A 62 -1.63 9.87 -2.38
CA TYR A 62 -2.57 10.82 -1.82
C TYR A 62 -2.78 11.96 -2.80
N CYS A 63 -4.03 12.35 -3.00
CA CYS A 63 -4.37 13.44 -3.91
C CYS A 63 -5.40 14.35 -3.28
N LEU A 64 -5.14 15.65 -3.31
CA LEU A 64 -6.09 16.66 -2.85
C LEU A 64 -5.84 17.96 -3.61
N ASN A 65 -6.85 18.39 -4.38
CA ASN A 65 -6.82 19.69 -5.06
C ASN A 65 -5.52 19.93 -5.84
N GLY A 66 -5.11 18.94 -6.63
CA GLY A 66 -3.92 19.06 -7.45
C GLY A 66 -2.61 18.71 -6.74
N LEU A 67 -2.65 18.53 -5.43
CA LEU A 67 -1.49 18.04 -4.70
C LEU A 67 -1.42 16.53 -4.78
N TYR A 68 -0.28 16.00 -5.20
CA TYR A 68 -0.05 14.57 -5.28
C TYR A 68 1.14 14.20 -4.41
N ILE A 69 0.92 13.25 -3.52
CA ILE A 69 1.97 12.75 -2.63
C ILE A 69 2.08 11.25 -2.85
N THR A 70 3.28 10.78 -3.08
CA THR A 70 3.54 9.34 -3.24
C THR A 70 4.52 8.90 -2.17
N LYS A 71 4.19 7.83 -1.47
CA LYS A 71 5.07 7.24 -0.48
C LYS A 71 5.24 5.76 -0.80
N LEU A 72 6.44 5.25 -0.57
CA LEU A 72 6.76 3.84 -0.80
C LEU A 72 7.07 3.18 0.53
N LEU A 73 6.49 2.02 0.75
CA LEU A 73 6.73 1.21 1.95
C LEU A 73 7.24 -0.15 1.51
N SER A 74 8.40 -0.55 2.02
CA SER A 74 8.92 -1.87 1.70
C SER A 74 8.07 -2.96 2.37
N TYR A 75 8.05 -4.14 1.77
CA TYR A 75 7.40 -5.30 2.37
C TYR A 75 7.95 -5.56 3.77
N ASP A 76 9.26 -5.39 3.92
CA ASP A 76 9.93 -5.63 5.19
C ASP A 76 9.41 -4.72 6.29
N PHE A 77 9.27 -3.44 5.98
CA PHE A 77 8.71 -2.46 6.92
C PHE A 77 7.28 -2.84 7.32
N ILE A 78 6.47 -3.21 6.32
CA ILE A 78 5.07 -3.58 6.58
C ILE A 78 4.99 -4.83 7.45
N LYS A 79 5.86 -5.80 7.21
CA LYS A 79 5.88 -7.03 8.00
C LYS A 79 6.31 -6.79 9.45
N LYS A 80 7.27 -5.91 9.64
CA LYS A 80 7.85 -5.70 10.97
C LYS A 80 7.06 -4.77 11.86
N LYS A 81 6.31 -3.84 11.27
CA LYS A 81 5.56 -2.86 12.04
C LYS A 81 4.10 -3.26 12.11
N ASP A 82 3.44 -2.91 13.21
CA ASP A 82 2.02 -3.18 13.29
C ASP A 82 1.25 -2.09 12.56
N THR A 83 -0.05 -2.31 12.37
CA THR A 83 -0.91 -1.40 11.63
C THR A 83 -0.85 0.02 12.20
N ARG A 84 -0.89 0.13 13.50
CA ARG A 84 -0.89 1.45 14.16
C ARG A 84 0.41 2.20 13.90
N GLU A 85 1.54 1.51 13.97
CA GLU A 85 2.82 2.15 13.71
C GLU A 85 2.93 2.64 12.28
N ILE A 86 2.43 1.85 11.34
CA ILE A 86 2.43 2.24 9.93
C ILE A 86 1.55 3.47 9.72
N VAL A 87 0.36 3.47 10.32
CA VAL A 87 -0.56 4.62 10.23
C VAL A 87 0.10 5.88 10.77
N LEU A 88 0.73 5.79 11.94
CA LEU A 88 1.38 6.95 12.54
C LEU A 88 2.51 7.47 11.68
N SER A 89 3.33 6.57 11.13
CA SER A 89 4.43 6.96 10.26
C SER A 89 3.93 7.69 9.02
N LEU A 90 2.92 7.13 8.35
CA LEU A 90 2.37 7.74 7.15
C LEU A 90 1.65 9.05 7.47
N ASN A 91 0.97 9.11 8.61
CA ASN A 91 0.29 10.32 9.03
C ASN A 91 1.29 11.49 9.12
N ILE A 92 2.43 11.25 9.74
CA ILE A 92 3.47 12.27 9.87
C ILE A 92 4.01 12.68 8.52
N LEU A 93 4.32 11.69 7.67
CA LEU A 93 4.92 11.96 6.35
C LEU A 93 3.96 12.74 5.46
N ILE A 94 2.70 12.31 5.40
CA ILE A 94 1.70 12.98 4.57
C ILE A 94 1.40 14.38 5.10
N ALA A 95 1.22 14.51 6.41
CA ALA A 95 0.93 15.81 7.02
C ALA A 95 2.08 16.79 6.79
N THR A 96 3.32 16.31 6.87
CA THR A 96 4.48 17.15 6.63
C THR A 96 4.50 17.65 5.19
N ASP A 97 4.22 16.77 4.24
CA ASP A 97 4.20 17.15 2.82
C ASP A 97 3.07 18.14 2.54
N ILE A 98 1.91 17.94 3.14
CA ILE A 98 0.79 18.88 2.99
C ILE A 98 1.18 20.25 3.54
N HIS A 99 1.76 20.27 4.73
CA HIS A 99 2.19 21.51 5.36
C HIS A 99 3.18 22.25 4.47
N ASN A 100 4.19 21.53 3.98
CA ASN A 100 5.22 22.14 3.14
C ASN A 100 4.65 22.68 1.83
N HIS A 101 3.60 22.05 1.32
CA HIS A 101 2.97 22.51 0.08
C HIS A 101 2.21 23.82 0.29
N PHE A 102 1.45 23.92 1.37
CA PHE A 102 0.57 25.07 1.58
C PHE A 102 1.19 26.21 2.37
N TYR A 103 2.28 25.96 3.08
CA TYR A 103 2.88 26.97 3.98
C TYR A 103 4.34 27.25 3.68
N LYS A 104 4.72 27.13 2.43
CA LYS A 104 6.10 27.46 2.03
C LYS A 104 6.40 28.92 2.22
#